data_e1d75f7a0dba280bea9886d79adbdd01
#
_entry.id   e1d75f7a0dba280bea9886d79adbdd01
#
_cell.length_a   1.000
_cell.length_b   1.000
_cell.length_c   1.000
_cell.angle_alpha   90.00
_cell.angle_beta   90.00
_cell.angle_gamma   90.00
#
_symmetry.space_group_name_H-M   'P 1'
#
loop_
_entity.id
_entity.type
_entity.pdbx_description
1 polymer ?
#
loop_
_entity_poly.entity_id
_entity_poly.type
_entity_poly.pdbx_seq_one_letter_code
_entity_poly.pdbx_strand_id
1 'polypeptide(L)'
;MDKITFASLTDQGICPTCWNREHDYLLTGNDADYTFFENKLFSAMLIREPRTPGHAVIVSRAHYKDMMDAPESLVREMYAFAARAMRAIREVYGTQSVYLCTMCDGPMNHFHIQLLPRYAHEKRGSMNFVRPRTAYVHDAEKLAQLRRILN
;
A
#
# COMPACT_ATOMS: atom_id res chain seq x y z
N MET A 1 -25.86 -6.52 -15.48
CA MET A 1 -25.31 -6.23 -14.14
C MET A 1 -24.17 -5.26 -14.28
N ASP A 2 -24.28 -4.11 -13.68
CA ASP A 2 -23.20 -3.14 -13.69
C ASP A 2 -22.00 -3.70 -12.93
N LYS A 3 -20.82 -3.57 -13.52
CA LYS A 3 -19.57 -4.05 -12.90
C LYS A 3 -19.28 -3.23 -11.65
N ILE A 4 -19.16 -3.89 -10.50
CA ILE A 4 -18.75 -3.24 -9.26
C ILE A 4 -17.31 -2.74 -9.42
N THR A 5 -17.09 -1.46 -9.13
CA THR A 5 -15.78 -0.79 -9.23
C THR A 5 -15.51 0.05 -7.99
N PHE A 6 -14.26 0.46 -7.79
CA PHE A 6 -13.92 1.40 -6.73
C PHE A 6 -14.75 2.68 -6.81
N ALA A 7 -14.93 3.23 -8.01
CA ALA A 7 -15.73 4.43 -8.21
C ALA A 7 -17.19 4.22 -7.83
N SER A 8 -17.83 3.13 -8.32
CA SER A 8 -19.23 2.86 -8.01
C SER A 8 -19.51 2.63 -6.53
N LEU A 9 -18.58 2.09 -5.77
CA LEU A 9 -18.71 1.94 -4.31
C LEU A 9 -18.57 3.31 -3.63
N THR A 10 -17.59 4.11 -4.04
CA THR A 10 -17.40 5.46 -3.51
C THR A 10 -18.64 6.33 -3.72
N ASP A 11 -19.24 6.28 -4.91
CA ASP A 11 -20.47 7.02 -5.25
C ASP A 11 -21.67 6.59 -4.37
N GLN A 12 -21.65 5.36 -3.88
CA GLN A 12 -22.66 4.83 -2.94
C GLN A 12 -22.33 5.10 -1.47
N GLY A 13 -21.22 5.79 -1.18
CA GLY A 13 -20.77 6.05 0.19
C GLY A 13 -20.20 4.81 0.89
N ILE A 14 -19.72 3.82 0.13
CA ILE A 14 -19.14 2.58 0.66
C ILE A 14 -17.63 2.65 0.52
N CYS A 15 -16.90 2.36 1.59
CA CYS A 15 -15.44 2.28 1.54
C CYS A 15 -14.99 1.09 0.68
N PRO A 16 -14.33 1.32 -0.47
CA PRO A 16 -13.93 0.23 -1.35
C PRO A 16 -12.92 -0.74 -0.71
N THR A 17 -12.06 -0.25 0.17
CA THR A 17 -11.06 -1.09 0.87
C THR A 17 -11.74 -2.06 1.84
N CYS A 18 -12.69 -1.58 2.63
CA CYS A 18 -13.46 -2.42 3.54
C CYS A 18 -14.29 -3.44 2.76
N TRP A 19 -15.03 -2.96 1.77
CA TRP A 19 -15.87 -3.80 0.92
C TRP A 19 -15.06 -4.90 0.24
N ASN A 20 -13.92 -4.56 -0.35
CA ASN A 20 -13.06 -5.50 -1.05
C ASN A 20 -12.55 -6.62 -0.12
N ARG A 21 -12.19 -6.26 1.11
CA ARG A 21 -11.74 -7.24 2.12
C ARG A 21 -12.88 -8.18 2.55
N GLU A 22 -14.10 -7.66 2.70
CA GLU A 22 -15.29 -8.44 3.06
C GLU A 22 -15.81 -9.35 1.95
N HIS A 23 -15.38 -9.10 0.70
CA HIS A 23 -15.80 -9.83 -0.49
C HIS A 23 -14.63 -10.57 -1.17
N ASP A 24 -13.73 -11.14 -0.38
CA ASP A 24 -12.62 -11.97 -0.86
C ASP A 24 -11.78 -11.31 -1.97
N TYR A 25 -11.58 -9.99 -1.85
CA TYR A 25 -10.75 -9.20 -2.76
C TYR A 25 -11.21 -9.23 -4.23
N LEU A 26 -12.53 -9.29 -4.47
CA LEU A 26 -13.12 -9.32 -5.82
C LEU A 26 -12.64 -8.19 -6.75
N LEU A 27 -12.35 -7.00 -6.19
CA LEU A 27 -11.92 -5.83 -6.99
C LEU A 27 -10.45 -5.90 -7.39
N THR A 28 -9.61 -6.44 -6.53
CA THR A 28 -8.15 -6.42 -6.70
C THR A 28 -7.56 -7.80 -6.98
N GLY A 29 -8.39 -8.84 -6.86
CA GLY A 29 -7.92 -10.22 -6.85
C GLY A 29 -7.33 -10.58 -5.48
N ASN A 30 -6.60 -11.69 -5.40
CA ASN A 30 -6.07 -12.17 -4.12
C ASN A 30 -4.87 -11.33 -3.65
N ASP A 31 -5.12 -10.33 -2.80
CA ASP A 31 -4.07 -9.49 -2.24
C ASP A 31 -3.09 -10.27 -1.35
N ALA A 32 -3.48 -11.47 -0.88
CA ALA A 32 -2.58 -12.32 -0.11
C ALA A 32 -1.32 -12.70 -0.91
N ASP A 33 -1.43 -12.78 -2.24
CA ASP A 33 -0.28 -13.07 -3.10
C ASP A 33 0.80 -11.99 -3.04
N TYR A 34 0.43 -10.76 -2.72
CA TYR A 34 1.34 -9.61 -2.65
C TYR A 34 1.61 -9.11 -1.23
N THR A 35 0.94 -9.67 -0.24
CA THR A 35 1.13 -9.31 1.17
C THR A 35 2.47 -9.83 1.69
N PHE A 36 3.26 -8.96 2.28
CA PHE A 36 4.54 -9.34 2.89
C PHE A 36 4.56 -9.22 4.41
N PHE A 37 3.56 -8.56 5.00
CA PHE A 37 3.39 -8.48 6.44
C PHE A 37 1.93 -8.27 6.82
N GLU A 38 1.48 -8.90 7.91
CA GLU A 38 0.20 -8.60 8.52
C GLU A 38 0.20 -8.89 10.02
N ASN A 39 -0.59 -8.12 10.74
CA ASN A 39 -0.89 -8.34 12.15
C ASN A 39 -2.36 -7.98 12.45
N LYS A 40 -2.72 -7.84 13.73
CA LYS A 40 -4.09 -7.49 14.13
C LYS A 40 -4.49 -6.06 13.78
N LEU A 41 -3.54 -5.16 13.53
CA LEU A 41 -3.75 -3.73 13.36
C LEU A 41 -3.69 -3.27 11.90
N PHE A 42 -2.81 -3.86 11.10
CA PHE A 42 -2.59 -3.46 9.71
C PHE A 42 -1.99 -4.60 8.87
N SER A 43 -2.01 -4.40 7.57
CA SER A 43 -1.31 -5.24 6.59
C SER A 43 -0.42 -4.39 5.70
N ALA A 44 0.61 -5.01 5.13
CA ALA A 44 1.50 -4.36 4.16
C ALA A 44 1.68 -5.26 2.93
N MET A 45 1.54 -4.67 1.76
CA MET A 45 1.56 -5.39 0.50
C MET A 45 2.22 -4.59 -0.62
N LEU A 46 2.74 -5.30 -1.61
CA LEU A 46 3.13 -4.68 -2.88
C LEU A 46 1.87 -4.30 -3.66
N ILE A 47 1.91 -3.15 -4.31
CA ILE A 47 0.79 -2.68 -5.12
C ILE A 47 0.78 -3.45 -6.44
N ARG A 48 -0.38 -3.99 -6.84
CA ARG A 48 -0.55 -4.81 -8.04
C ARG A 48 -0.17 -4.04 -9.32
N GLU A 49 -0.59 -2.80 -9.44
CA GLU A 49 -0.21 -1.91 -10.53
C GLU A 49 0.67 -0.78 -9.96
N PRO A 50 1.98 -1.05 -9.77
CA PRO A 50 2.87 -0.11 -9.12
C PRO A 50 3.26 1.04 -10.05
N ARG A 51 3.67 2.15 -9.47
CA ARG A 51 4.34 3.25 -10.19
C ARG A 51 5.79 2.94 -10.51
N THR A 52 6.36 2.03 -9.73
CA THR A 52 7.73 1.54 -9.89
C THR A 52 7.87 0.22 -9.13
N PRO A 53 8.79 -0.68 -9.50
CA PRO A 53 8.99 -1.93 -8.76
C PRO A 53 9.25 -1.70 -7.27
N GLY A 54 8.58 -2.47 -6.41
CA GLY A 54 8.70 -2.32 -4.96
C GLY A 54 7.76 -1.29 -4.33
N HIS A 55 6.89 -0.64 -5.12
CA HIS A 55 5.85 0.24 -4.60
C HIS A 55 4.92 -0.54 -3.67
N ALA A 56 4.82 -0.12 -2.43
CA ALA A 56 4.09 -0.82 -1.38
C ALA A 56 3.10 0.09 -0.67
N VAL A 57 2.15 -0.51 0.02
CA VAL A 57 1.17 0.18 0.84
C VAL A 57 1.02 -0.53 2.19
N ILE A 58 0.86 0.25 3.25
CA ILE A 58 0.49 -0.22 4.58
C ILE A 58 -0.93 0.27 4.83
N VAL A 59 -1.85 -0.63 5.16
CA VAL A 59 -3.28 -0.34 5.26
C VAL A 59 -3.80 -0.76 6.64
N SER A 60 -4.47 0.14 7.35
CA SER A 60 -5.10 -0.18 8.62
C SER A 60 -6.20 -1.24 8.44
N ARG A 61 -6.36 -2.15 9.41
CA ARG A 61 -7.48 -3.12 9.36
C ARG A 61 -8.80 -2.46 9.70
N ALA A 62 -8.85 -1.71 10.79
CA ALA A 62 -10.02 -0.91 11.12
C ALA A 62 -10.14 0.28 10.17
N HIS A 63 -11.38 0.64 9.84
CA HIS A 63 -11.63 1.79 8.98
C HIS A 63 -11.41 3.09 9.76
N TYR A 64 -10.47 3.89 9.27
CA TYR A 64 -10.30 5.31 9.59
C TYR A 64 -10.17 6.05 8.28
N LYS A 65 -10.75 7.23 8.18
CA LYS A 65 -10.69 8.01 6.94
C LYS A 65 -9.25 8.41 6.61
N ASP A 66 -8.51 8.87 7.60
CA ASP A 66 -7.10 9.18 7.47
C ASP A 66 -6.35 9.11 8.81
N MET A 67 -5.10 9.52 8.80
CA MET A 67 -4.24 9.53 10.00
C MET A 67 -4.80 10.39 11.13
N MET A 68 -5.49 11.48 10.82
CA MET A 68 -6.05 12.39 11.83
C MET A 68 -7.18 11.75 12.64
N ASP A 69 -7.88 10.78 12.06
CA ASP A 69 -9.01 10.09 12.70
C ASP A 69 -8.58 8.80 13.42
N ALA A 70 -7.37 8.31 13.12
CA ALA A 70 -6.87 7.07 13.70
C ALA A 70 -6.33 7.27 15.13
N PRO A 71 -6.45 6.25 16.00
CA PRO A 71 -5.82 6.30 17.33
C PRO A 71 -4.31 6.52 17.23
N GLU A 72 -3.75 7.34 18.10
CA GLU A 72 -2.32 7.65 18.13
C GLU A 72 -1.46 6.38 18.25
N SER A 73 -1.90 5.38 19.01
CA SER A 73 -1.20 4.11 19.13
C SER A 73 -1.08 3.38 17.80
N LEU A 74 -2.13 3.36 16.99
CA LEU A 74 -2.11 2.77 15.65
C LEU A 74 -1.17 3.53 14.72
N VAL A 75 -1.23 4.87 14.74
CA VAL A 75 -0.34 5.71 13.94
C VAL A 75 1.13 5.42 14.27
N ARG A 76 1.47 5.34 15.54
CA ARG A 76 2.84 5.01 15.99
C ARG A 76 3.30 3.64 15.47
N GLU A 77 2.46 2.62 15.61
CA GLU A 77 2.77 1.25 15.14
C GLU A 77 2.98 1.21 13.64
N MET A 78 2.09 1.83 12.87
CA MET A 78 2.18 1.85 11.41
C MET A 78 3.42 2.61 10.92
N TYR A 79 3.76 3.76 11.52
CA TYR A 79 4.95 4.52 11.12
C TYR A 79 6.26 3.86 11.58
N ALA A 80 6.29 3.25 12.76
CA ALA A 80 7.43 2.44 13.18
C ALA A 80 7.68 1.27 12.22
N PHE A 81 6.62 0.59 11.82
CA PHE A 81 6.70 -0.47 10.80
C PHE A 81 7.12 0.10 9.44
N ALA A 82 6.58 1.25 9.03
CA ALA A 82 6.96 1.89 7.76
C ALA A 82 8.47 2.12 7.66
N ALA A 83 9.12 2.56 8.74
CA ALA A 83 10.58 2.73 8.77
C ALA A 83 11.32 1.40 8.53
N ARG A 84 10.83 0.30 9.12
CA ARG A 84 11.39 -1.05 8.89
C ARG A 84 11.18 -1.49 7.45
N ALA A 85 9.98 -1.31 6.93
CA ALA A 85 9.63 -1.68 5.55
C ALA A 85 10.45 -0.87 4.53
N MET A 86 10.66 0.42 4.75
CA MET A 86 11.50 1.27 3.89
C MET A 86 12.95 0.75 3.81
N ARG A 87 13.52 0.34 4.94
CA ARG A 87 14.86 -0.28 4.97
C ARG A 87 14.89 -1.58 4.19
N ALA A 88 13.91 -2.44 4.40
CA ALA A 88 13.81 -3.73 3.71
C ALA A 88 13.63 -3.55 2.20
N ILE A 89 12.75 -2.64 1.77
CA ILE A 89 12.53 -2.34 0.35
C ILE A 89 13.83 -1.80 -0.29
N ARG A 90 14.51 -0.88 0.37
CA ARG A 90 15.78 -0.34 -0.11
C ARG A 90 16.84 -1.44 -0.31
N GLU A 91 16.95 -2.35 0.63
CA GLU A 91 17.89 -3.47 0.58
C GLU A 91 17.53 -4.45 -0.54
N VAL A 92 16.28 -4.92 -0.56
CA VAL A 92 15.81 -5.97 -1.49
C VAL A 92 15.79 -5.48 -2.94
N TYR A 93 15.34 -4.25 -3.17
CA TYR A 93 15.21 -3.68 -4.53
C TYR A 93 16.42 -2.87 -4.97
N GLY A 94 17.39 -2.61 -4.12
CA GLY A 94 18.59 -1.85 -4.47
C GLY A 94 18.29 -0.39 -4.81
N THR A 95 17.33 0.24 -4.12
CA THR A 95 16.93 1.61 -4.41
C THR A 95 17.78 2.62 -3.65
N GLN A 96 17.88 3.86 -4.16
CA GLN A 96 18.60 4.93 -3.47
C GLN A 96 17.82 5.48 -2.28
N SER A 97 16.51 5.59 -2.43
CA SER A 97 15.62 6.11 -1.41
C SER A 97 14.25 5.47 -1.51
N VAL A 98 13.48 5.58 -0.46
CA VAL A 98 12.05 5.24 -0.44
C VAL A 98 11.31 6.44 0.08
N TYR A 99 10.37 6.96 -0.69
CA TYR A 99 9.48 8.02 -0.26
C TYR A 99 8.31 7.44 0.53
N LEU A 100 7.84 8.20 1.49
CA LEU A 100 6.65 7.87 2.25
C LEU A 100 5.63 8.99 2.08
N CYS A 101 4.37 8.62 1.82
CA CYS A 101 3.27 9.56 1.92
C CYS A 101 2.00 8.91 2.45
N THR A 102 1.14 9.73 3.05
CA THR A 102 -0.25 9.40 3.30
C THR A 102 -1.11 10.50 2.71
N MET A 103 -2.16 10.12 1.99
CA MET A 103 -3.08 11.07 1.34
C MET A 103 -4.51 10.65 1.62
N CYS A 104 -5.37 11.64 1.84
CA CYS A 104 -6.79 11.44 1.97
C CYS A 104 -7.50 12.06 0.77
N ASP A 105 -7.83 11.23 -0.21
CA ASP A 105 -8.51 11.63 -1.42
C ASP A 105 -10.00 11.26 -1.35
N GLY A 106 -10.81 12.20 -0.92
CA GLY A 106 -12.26 12.05 -0.93
C GLY A 106 -12.84 11.40 0.33
N PRO A 107 -14.20 11.31 0.37
CA PRO A 107 -14.93 10.96 1.58
C PRO A 107 -14.81 9.50 2.01
N MET A 108 -14.50 8.60 1.06
CA MET A 108 -14.39 7.17 1.30
C MET A 108 -12.94 6.68 1.37
N ASN A 109 -12.00 7.58 1.65
CA ASN A 109 -10.62 7.19 1.88
C ASN A 109 -10.51 6.23 3.09
N HIS A 110 -9.56 5.32 3.01
CA HIS A 110 -9.20 4.40 4.09
C HIS A 110 -7.73 4.63 4.44
N PHE A 111 -7.44 4.86 5.71
CA PHE A 111 -6.09 5.21 6.17
C PHE A 111 -5.04 4.22 5.67
N HIS A 112 -4.09 4.74 4.93
CA HIS A 112 -2.98 3.99 4.37
C HIS A 112 -1.73 4.86 4.26
N ILE A 113 -0.58 4.19 4.23
CA ILE A 113 0.74 4.80 4.02
C ILE A 113 1.30 4.19 2.75
N GLN A 114 1.69 5.01 1.78
CA GLN A 114 2.38 4.55 0.58
C GLN A 114 3.89 4.65 0.73
N LEU A 115 4.59 3.62 0.29
CA LEU A 115 6.05 3.55 0.24
C LEU A 115 6.46 3.43 -1.23
N LEU A 116 7.13 4.46 -1.74
CA LEU A 116 7.50 4.55 -3.14
C LEU A 116 9.02 4.56 -3.32
N PRO A 117 9.62 3.46 -3.80
CA PRO A 117 11.04 3.41 -4.09
C PRO A 117 11.42 4.38 -5.21
N ARG A 118 12.60 4.97 -5.11
CA ARG A 118 13.22 5.76 -6.16
C ARG A 118 14.58 5.14 -6.53
N TYR A 119 14.69 4.76 -7.78
CA TYR A 119 15.92 4.19 -8.33
C TYR A 119 16.90 5.28 -8.78
N ALA A 120 18.19 4.93 -8.89
CA ALA A 120 19.25 5.88 -9.22
C ALA A 120 19.03 6.67 -10.52
N HIS A 121 18.43 6.01 -11.52
CA HIS A 121 18.14 6.62 -12.83
C HIS A 121 16.89 7.50 -12.82
N GLU A 122 16.13 7.52 -11.74
CA GLU A 122 14.87 8.26 -11.64
C GLU A 122 15.09 9.66 -11.05
N LYS A 123 14.32 10.63 -11.54
CA LYS A 123 14.36 12.01 -11.00
C LYS A 123 13.92 12.04 -9.54
N ARG A 124 14.50 12.96 -8.78
CA ARG A 124 14.10 13.24 -7.39
C ARG A 124 12.79 14.03 -7.36
N GLY A 125 12.02 13.83 -6.29
CA GLY A 125 10.91 14.69 -5.91
C GLY A 125 9.54 14.08 -6.08
N SER A 126 8.54 14.89 -5.79
CA SER A 126 7.12 14.52 -5.69
C SER A 126 6.51 14.00 -6.99
N MET A 127 7.10 14.31 -8.13
CA MET A 127 6.64 13.76 -9.42
C MET A 127 6.61 12.23 -9.44
N ASN A 128 7.37 11.57 -8.59
CA ASN A 128 7.32 10.10 -8.47
C ASN A 128 5.94 9.60 -8.02
N PHE A 129 5.19 10.35 -7.23
CA PHE A 129 3.86 9.99 -6.78
C PHE A 129 2.76 10.17 -7.84
N VAL A 130 3.03 10.88 -8.92
CA VAL A 130 2.07 11.10 -10.01
C VAL A 130 2.43 10.35 -11.30
N ARG A 131 3.44 9.50 -11.27
CA ARG A 131 3.75 8.62 -12.39
C ARG A 131 2.57 7.72 -12.72
N PRO A 132 2.39 7.34 -13.99
CA PRO A 132 1.40 6.33 -14.36
C PRO A 132 1.61 5.02 -13.61
N ARG A 133 0.52 4.39 -13.23
CA ARG A 133 0.52 2.99 -12.79
C ARG A 133 0.62 2.10 -14.02
N THR A 134 1.38 1.03 -13.91
CA THR A 134 1.60 0.08 -15.01
C THR A 134 1.34 -1.34 -14.56
N ALA A 135 0.88 -2.18 -15.47
CA ALA A 135 0.85 -3.61 -15.24
C ALA A 135 2.28 -4.12 -15.01
N TYR A 136 2.48 -4.86 -13.93
CA TYR A 136 3.78 -5.35 -13.51
C TYR A 136 3.66 -6.69 -12.80
N VAL A 137 4.51 -7.62 -13.16
CA VAL A 137 4.62 -8.91 -12.46
C VAL A 137 5.72 -8.77 -11.42
N HIS A 138 5.36 -8.82 -10.15
CA HIS A 138 6.32 -8.72 -9.06
C HIS A 138 7.28 -9.91 -9.04
N ASP A 139 8.54 -9.62 -8.75
CA ASP A 139 9.57 -10.63 -8.53
C ASP A 139 9.24 -11.43 -7.25
N ALA A 140 8.94 -12.71 -7.42
CA ALA A 140 8.53 -13.60 -6.33
C ALA A 140 9.64 -13.79 -5.29
N GLU A 141 10.90 -13.79 -5.71
CA GLU A 141 12.04 -13.92 -4.79
C GLU A 141 12.20 -12.66 -3.93
N LYS A 142 12.05 -11.47 -4.49
CA LYS A 142 12.08 -10.21 -3.75
C LYS A 142 10.93 -10.12 -2.75
N LEU A 143 9.74 -10.56 -3.13
CA LEU A 143 8.61 -10.65 -2.22
C LEU A 143 8.90 -11.62 -1.06
N ALA A 144 9.48 -12.77 -1.36
CA ALA A 144 9.90 -13.74 -0.33
C ALA A 144 10.97 -13.15 0.61
N GLN A 145 11.91 -12.37 0.08
CA GLN A 145 12.91 -11.67 0.91
C GLN A 145 12.27 -10.65 1.84
N LEU A 146 11.33 -9.85 1.37
CA LEU A 146 10.57 -8.92 2.23
C LEU A 146 9.88 -9.67 3.37
N ARG A 147 9.24 -10.79 3.07
CA ARG A 147 8.59 -11.64 4.08
C ARG A 147 9.58 -12.15 5.12
N ARG A 148 10.76 -12.60 4.71
CA ARG A 148 11.80 -13.07 5.64
C ARG A 148 12.34 -11.98 6.55
N ILE A 149 12.54 -10.78 6.04
CA ILE A 149 13.10 -9.66 6.80
C ILE A 149 12.10 -9.09 7.80
N LEU A 150 10.81 -9.08 7.46
CA LEU A 150 9.80 -8.32 8.20
C LEU A 150 8.94 -9.16 9.15
N ASN A 151 8.95 -10.49 9.03
CA ASN A 151 8.17 -11.39 9.90
C ASN A 151 8.99 -12.15 10.96
#